data_70a5faa0028df25c7439f9f20fe872e7
#
_entry.id   70a5faa0028df25c7439f9f20fe872e7
#
_cell.length_a   1.000
_cell.length_b   1.000
_cell.length_c   1.000
_cell.angle_alpha   90.00
_cell.angle_beta   90.00
_cell.angle_gamma   90.00
#
_symmetry.space_group_name_H-M   'P 1'
#
loop_
_entity.id
_entity.type
_entity.pdbx_description
1 polymer ?
#
loop_
_entity_poly.entity_id
_entity_poly.type
_entity_poly.pdbx_seq_one_letter_code
_entity_poly.pdbx_strand_id
1 'polypeptide(L)'
;MNQAFKAPHLPGHDYAYNTPLADLDPSNPLIWPKQEMWAIFERLRNEDPLHWCKEAWMSDERPDDMEPVGAYWSVTRYEDIMAIDTDHHRFSSEPAIVLPNPAEDFPLPMFIAMDQPKHDVQRRTVAPIVASPSLSKMSELIRERTQYVLDSVPINEEFDWVDKVSIELTTMMLATLFDFPFEDRRKLTRWSDVTTAGPE
;
A
#
# COMPACT_ATOMS: atom_id res chain seq x y z
N MET A 1 38.88 -10.24 -23.85
CA MET A 1 37.78 -9.29 -24.16
C MET A 1 36.64 -9.59 -23.19
N ASN A 2 36.52 -8.82 -22.11
CA ASN A 2 35.38 -8.90 -21.22
C ASN A 2 34.19 -8.23 -21.92
N GLN A 3 33.26 -9.03 -22.41
CA GLN A 3 31.92 -8.51 -22.67
C GLN A 3 31.30 -8.16 -21.32
N ALA A 4 31.19 -6.87 -21.05
CA ALA A 4 30.42 -6.39 -19.90
C ALA A 4 28.99 -6.96 -20.06
N PHE A 5 28.54 -7.68 -19.07
CA PHE A 5 27.18 -8.19 -18.99
C PHE A 5 26.25 -6.98 -18.99
N LYS A 6 25.62 -6.71 -20.14
CA LYS A 6 24.63 -5.63 -20.22
C LYS A 6 23.38 -6.19 -19.54
N ALA A 7 23.07 -5.67 -18.38
CA ALA A 7 21.81 -6.03 -17.71
C ALA A 7 20.66 -5.83 -18.70
N PRO A 8 19.69 -6.74 -18.75
CA PRO A 8 18.52 -6.55 -19.59
C PRO A 8 17.83 -5.22 -19.20
N HIS A 9 17.42 -4.44 -20.19
CA HIS A 9 16.65 -3.22 -19.93
C HIS A 9 15.37 -3.59 -19.17
N LEU A 10 15.03 -2.77 -18.17
CA LEU A 10 13.76 -2.91 -17.46
C LEU A 10 12.58 -2.75 -18.43
N PRO A 11 11.46 -3.41 -18.20
CA PRO A 11 10.22 -3.12 -18.92
C PRO A 11 9.93 -1.61 -18.91
N GLY A 12 9.46 -1.07 -20.03
CA GLY A 12 9.19 0.37 -20.18
C GLY A 12 10.41 1.28 -20.31
N HIS A 13 11.63 0.73 -20.47
CA HIS A 13 12.86 1.52 -20.59
C HIS A 13 12.75 2.59 -21.71
N ASP A 14 12.28 2.20 -22.90
CA ASP A 14 12.16 3.14 -24.03
C ASP A 14 11.17 4.26 -23.72
N TYR A 15 10.05 3.97 -23.09
CA TYR A 15 9.10 4.97 -22.63
C TYR A 15 9.75 5.91 -21.61
N ALA A 16 10.33 5.37 -20.56
CA ALA A 16 10.92 6.14 -19.48
C ALA A 16 12.05 7.08 -19.96
N TYR A 17 12.90 6.63 -20.89
CA TYR A 17 14.09 7.39 -21.34
C TYR A 17 13.86 8.24 -22.58
N ASN A 18 12.81 8.00 -23.36
CA ASN A 18 12.42 8.87 -24.48
C ASN A 18 11.41 9.96 -24.08
N THR A 19 10.69 9.78 -22.98
CA THR A 19 9.81 10.81 -22.43
C THR A 19 10.66 11.90 -21.77
N PRO A 20 10.36 13.21 -21.99
CA PRO A 20 11.03 14.27 -21.23
C PRO A 20 10.91 14.05 -19.73
N LEU A 21 11.99 14.29 -19.00
CA LEU A 21 12.02 14.02 -17.54
C LEU A 21 10.88 14.72 -16.79
N ALA A 22 10.59 15.98 -17.18
CA ALA A 22 9.52 16.80 -16.57
C ALA A 22 8.09 16.32 -16.87
N ASP A 23 7.92 15.34 -17.77
CA ASP A 23 6.62 14.78 -18.16
C ASP A 23 6.43 13.36 -17.65
N LEU A 24 7.41 12.83 -16.91
CA LEU A 24 7.25 11.56 -16.20
C LEU A 24 6.34 11.75 -14.98
N ASP A 25 5.31 10.93 -14.88
CA ASP A 25 4.35 10.99 -13.78
C ASP A 25 4.14 9.60 -13.15
N PRO A 26 4.73 9.35 -11.98
CA PRO A 26 4.57 8.09 -11.26
C PRO A 26 3.14 7.82 -10.76
N SER A 27 2.28 8.83 -10.67
CA SER A 27 0.87 8.65 -10.28
C SER A 27 -0.01 8.14 -11.41
N ASN A 28 0.47 8.19 -12.66
CA ASN A 28 -0.28 7.71 -13.81
C ASN A 28 -0.60 6.21 -13.70
N PRO A 29 -1.87 5.80 -13.54
CA PRO A 29 -2.24 4.40 -13.36
C PRO A 29 -1.89 3.52 -14.57
N LEU A 30 -1.79 4.08 -15.77
CA LEU A 30 -1.52 3.34 -17.01
C LEU A 30 -0.09 2.76 -17.09
N ILE A 31 0.85 3.25 -16.27
CA ILE A 31 2.23 2.72 -16.22
C ILE A 31 2.32 1.36 -15.54
N TRP A 32 1.36 1.01 -14.68
CA TRP A 32 1.39 -0.23 -13.89
C TRP A 32 1.07 -1.48 -14.72
N PRO A 33 -0.02 -1.55 -15.49
CA PRO A 33 -0.31 -2.70 -16.35
C PRO A 33 0.78 -2.96 -17.39
N LYS A 34 1.45 -1.91 -17.86
CA LYS A 34 2.55 -1.98 -18.83
C LYS A 34 3.90 -2.28 -18.20
N GLN A 35 3.99 -2.33 -16.87
CA GLN A 35 5.21 -2.48 -16.09
C GLN A 35 6.27 -1.37 -16.35
N GLU A 36 5.84 -0.21 -16.82
CA GLU A 36 6.72 0.92 -17.15
C GLU A 36 7.27 1.61 -15.89
N MET A 37 6.60 1.46 -14.75
CA MET A 37 6.97 2.06 -13.46
C MET A 37 8.40 1.71 -13.04
N TRP A 38 8.92 0.53 -13.35
CA TRP A 38 10.28 0.14 -12.95
C TRP A 38 11.35 1.03 -13.57
N ALA A 39 11.26 1.27 -14.87
CA ALA A 39 12.20 2.12 -15.58
C ALA A 39 12.02 3.61 -15.23
N ILE A 40 10.78 4.06 -15.01
CA ILE A 40 10.47 5.41 -14.55
C ILE A 40 11.12 5.66 -13.19
N PHE A 41 10.88 4.80 -12.19
CA PHE A 41 11.46 4.95 -10.87
C PHE A 41 12.99 4.82 -10.88
N GLU A 42 13.57 3.96 -11.74
CA GLU A 42 15.02 3.89 -11.90
C GLU A 42 15.57 5.22 -12.40
N ARG A 43 14.98 5.79 -13.44
CA ARG A 43 15.41 7.05 -14.01
C ARG A 43 15.26 8.21 -13.03
N LEU A 44 14.11 8.31 -12.34
CA LEU A 44 13.88 9.36 -11.34
C LEU A 44 14.91 9.28 -10.20
N ARG A 45 15.19 8.08 -9.66
CA ARG A 45 16.22 7.92 -8.62
C ARG A 45 17.60 8.41 -9.07
N ASN A 46 17.92 8.27 -10.33
CA ASN A 46 19.25 8.62 -10.86
C ASN A 46 19.35 10.08 -11.28
N GLU A 47 18.33 10.64 -11.93
CA GLU A 47 18.39 11.93 -12.58
C GLU A 47 17.64 13.04 -11.83
N ASP A 48 16.51 12.70 -11.15
CA ASP A 48 15.66 13.68 -10.45
C ASP A 48 14.94 13.02 -9.26
N PRO A 49 15.65 12.72 -8.16
CA PRO A 49 15.11 11.93 -7.04
C PRO A 49 14.02 12.63 -6.23
N LEU A 50 13.92 13.96 -6.34
CA LEU A 50 12.83 14.79 -5.78
C LEU A 50 12.09 15.42 -6.96
N HIS A 51 11.30 14.61 -7.63
CA HIS A 51 10.64 14.97 -8.87
C HIS A 51 9.33 15.71 -8.64
N TRP A 52 9.17 16.88 -9.28
CA TRP A 52 7.93 17.65 -9.24
C TRP A 52 6.95 17.19 -10.31
N CYS A 53 5.81 16.64 -9.88
CA CYS A 53 4.70 16.28 -10.73
C CYS A 53 3.63 17.38 -10.70
N LYS A 54 3.23 17.87 -11.87
CA LYS A 54 2.29 18.99 -11.99
C LYS A 54 0.86 18.62 -11.59
N GLU A 55 0.49 17.38 -11.83
CA GLU A 55 -0.84 16.83 -11.56
C GLU A 55 -0.71 15.39 -11.07
N ALA A 56 -1.59 14.96 -10.19
CA ALA A 56 -1.71 13.56 -9.81
C ALA A 56 -2.87 12.90 -10.57
N TRP A 57 -2.66 11.66 -11.00
CA TRP A 57 -3.66 10.84 -11.67
C TRP A 57 -4.25 9.84 -10.67
N MET A 58 -5.59 9.74 -10.63
CA MET A 58 -6.29 8.83 -9.72
C MET A 58 -7.00 7.70 -10.45
N SER A 59 -7.21 7.84 -11.76
CA SER A 59 -7.93 6.89 -12.59
C SER A 59 -7.33 6.87 -13.99
N ASP A 60 -7.41 5.73 -14.67
CA ASP A 60 -7.10 5.56 -16.08
C ASP A 60 -8.17 6.21 -16.99
N GLU A 61 -9.38 6.38 -16.46
CA GLU A 61 -10.41 7.21 -17.05
C GLU A 61 -10.37 8.59 -16.40
N ARG A 62 -10.07 9.60 -17.21
CA ARG A 62 -10.14 11.00 -16.78
C ARG A 62 -11.33 11.66 -17.51
N PRO A 63 -12.51 11.70 -16.89
CA PRO A 63 -13.63 12.47 -17.43
C PRO A 63 -13.21 13.92 -17.64
N ASP A 64 -13.68 14.55 -18.72
CA ASP A 64 -13.34 15.94 -19.07
C ASP A 64 -13.72 16.96 -17.97
N ASP A 65 -14.60 16.56 -17.06
CA ASP A 65 -15.11 17.34 -15.92
C ASP A 65 -14.42 17.02 -14.59
N MET A 66 -13.43 16.08 -14.57
CA MET A 66 -12.67 15.80 -13.35
C MET A 66 -11.61 16.84 -13.11
N GLU A 67 -11.70 17.56 -12.00
CA GLU A 67 -10.67 18.50 -11.57
C GLU A 67 -9.36 17.75 -11.26
N PRO A 68 -8.19 18.30 -11.63
CA PRO A 68 -6.91 17.73 -11.26
C PRO A 68 -6.76 17.62 -9.76
N VAL A 69 -6.16 16.53 -9.30
CA VAL A 69 -5.94 16.28 -7.87
C VAL A 69 -4.89 17.21 -7.26
N GLY A 70 -4.20 17.97 -8.10
CA GLY A 70 -3.14 18.90 -7.69
C GLY A 70 -1.74 18.33 -7.93
N ALA A 71 -0.76 19.18 -7.70
CA ALA A 71 0.65 18.85 -7.89
C ALA A 71 1.25 18.18 -6.64
N TYR A 72 2.30 17.39 -6.83
CA TYR A 72 2.96 16.69 -5.74
C TYR A 72 4.46 16.47 -6.01
N TRP A 73 5.21 16.16 -4.95
CA TRP A 73 6.59 15.73 -5.04
C TRP A 73 6.69 14.21 -4.99
N SER A 74 7.26 13.61 -6.03
CA SER A 74 7.62 12.19 -6.03
C SER A 74 9.03 12.01 -5.48
N VAL A 75 9.14 11.34 -4.34
CA VAL A 75 10.41 11.08 -3.66
C VAL A 75 10.81 9.64 -3.90
N THR A 76 11.98 9.41 -4.51
CA THR A 76 12.31 8.08 -5.04
C THR A 76 13.56 7.44 -4.44
N ARG A 77 14.42 8.17 -3.73
CA ARG A 77 15.58 7.60 -3.01
C ARG A 77 15.22 7.18 -1.59
N TYR A 78 15.76 6.05 -1.18
CA TYR A 78 15.50 5.50 0.15
C TYR A 78 15.86 6.48 1.28
N GLU A 79 17.01 7.12 1.18
CA GLU A 79 17.51 8.05 2.20
C GLU A 79 16.59 9.28 2.33
N ASP A 80 16.09 9.79 1.21
CA ASP A 80 15.16 10.93 1.18
C ASP A 80 13.78 10.53 1.74
N ILE A 81 13.29 9.36 1.37
CA ILE A 81 12.05 8.79 1.91
C ILE A 81 12.16 8.64 3.42
N MET A 82 13.26 8.04 3.91
CA MET A 82 13.49 7.86 5.35
C MET A 82 13.58 9.20 6.08
N ALA A 83 14.25 10.20 5.49
CA ALA A 83 14.38 11.52 6.09
C ALA A 83 13.02 12.24 6.22
N ILE A 84 12.11 12.03 5.26
CA ILE A 84 10.75 12.59 5.28
C ILE A 84 9.87 11.80 6.25
N ASP A 85 9.81 10.49 6.11
CA ASP A 85 8.92 9.62 6.86
C ASP A 85 9.18 9.63 8.37
N THR A 86 10.42 9.83 8.78
CA THR A 86 10.79 9.85 10.21
C THR A 86 10.76 11.23 10.85
N ASP A 87 10.63 12.30 10.09
CA ASP A 87 10.63 13.67 10.60
C ASP A 87 9.23 14.27 10.72
N HIS A 88 8.49 13.77 11.68
CA HIS A 88 7.13 14.27 12.01
C HIS A 88 7.07 15.73 12.50
N HIS A 89 8.21 16.39 12.70
CA HIS A 89 8.24 17.80 13.05
C HIS A 89 8.14 18.74 11.83
N ARG A 90 8.63 18.28 10.69
CA ARG A 90 8.61 19.04 9.43
C ARG A 90 7.58 18.54 8.43
N PHE A 91 7.21 17.27 8.53
CA PHE A 91 6.31 16.61 7.58
C PHE A 91 5.09 16.05 8.31
N SER A 92 3.91 16.41 7.83
CA SER A 92 2.62 15.98 8.37
C SER A 92 2.09 14.77 7.64
N SER A 93 1.40 13.88 8.36
CA SER A 93 0.59 12.80 7.79
C SER A 93 -0.88 13.18 7.64
N GLU A 94 -1.30 14.35 8.20
CA GLU A 94 -2.66 14.86 8.03
C GLU A 94 -2.80 15.60 6.69
N PRO A 95 -3.96 15.56 6.05
CA PRO A 95 -5.19 14.85 6.44
C PRO A 95 -5.33 13.46 5.78
N ALA A 96 -4.39 13.03 4.96
CA ALA A 96 -4.50 11.81 4.18
C ALA A 96 -3.15 11.12 3.97
N ILE A 97 -3.21 9.82 3.71
CA ILE A 97 -2.07 8.98 3.32
C ILE A 97 -2.05 8.69 1.81
N VAL A 98 -2.97 9.25 1.08
CA VAL A 98 -3.14 9.13 -0.38
C VAL A 98 -3.34 10.50 -1.00
N LEU A 99 -3.12 10.60 -2.29
CA LEU A 99 -3.52 11.74 -3.10
C LEU A 99 -4.95 11.48 -3.63
N PRO A 100 -5.87 12.43 -3.60
CA PRO A 100 -5.90 13.76 -2.98
C PRO A 100 -6.24 13.76 -1.48
N ASN A 101 -6.37 14.96 -0.92
CA ASN A 101 -6.97 15.09 0.40
C ASN A 101 -8.42 14.59 0.38
N PRO A 102 -8.89 13.93 1.46
CA PRO A 102 -10.28 13.51 1.55
C PRO A 102 -11.24 14.71 1.52
N ALA A 103 -12.45 14.49 1.03
CA ALA A 103 -13.49 15.51 1.08
C ALA A 103 -13.77 15.91 2.54
N GLU A 104 -14.09 17.19 2.79
CA GLU A 104 -14.34 17.71 4.14
C GLU A 104 -15.47 17.00 4.89
N ASP A 105 -16.47 16.54 4.15
CA ASP A 105 -17.62 15.79 4.67
C ASP A 105 -17.37 14.30 4.85
N PHE A 106 -16.21 13.79 4.38
CA PHE A 106 -15.79 12.40 4.53
C PHE A 106 -14.36 12.25 5.08
N PRO A 107 -14.12 12.62 6.34
CA PRO A 107 -12.79 12.53 6.96
C PRO A 107 -12.37 11.07 7.11
N LEU A 108 -11.07 10.82 7.00
CA LEU A 108 -10.46 9.51 7.26
C LEU A 108 -9.93 9.44 8.71
N PRO A 109 -10.73 9.04 9.69
CA PRO A 109 -10.36 9.08 11.11
C PRO A 109 -9.46 7.91 11.51
N MET A 110 -8.38 7.66 10.77
CA MET A 110 -7.40 6.62 11.07
C MET A 110 -6.10 7.24 11.57
N PHE A 111 -5.47 6.63 12.57
CA PHE A 111 -4.30 7.24 13.22
C PHE A 111 -3.09 7.38 12.28
N ILE A 112 -2.97 6.61 11.20
CA ILE A 112 -1.91 6.74 10.20
C ILE A 112 -2.02 8.04 9.38
N ALA A 113 -3.19 8.68 9.38
CA ALA A 113 -3.47 9.98 8.77
C ALA A 113 -3.63 11.09 9.84
N MET A 114 -2.95 10.95 10.95
CA MET A 114 -2.99 11.91 12.07
C MET A 114 -1.59 12.28 12.47
N ASP A 115 -1.43 13.53 12.91
CA ASP A 115 -0.22 14.02 13.55
C ASP A 115 -0.26 13.86 15.07
N GLN A 116 0.90 14.09 15.69
CA GLN A 116 1.01 14.14 17.15
C GLN A 116 0.24 15.35 17.71
N PRO A 117 -0.34 15.26 18.91
CA PRO A 117 -0.30 14.14 19.86
C PRO A 117 -1.38 13.06 19.62
N LYS A 118 -2.35 13.27 18.73
CA LYS A 118 -3.48 12.35 18.48
C LYS A 118 -2.99 10.97 18.02
N HIS A 119 -2.10 10.94 17.04
CA HIS A 119 -1.45 9.73 16.56
C HIS A 119 -0.89 8.88 17.70
N ASP A 120 -0.09 9.49 18.58
CA ASP A 120 0.62 8.79 19.64
C ASP A 120 -0.32 8.16 20.67
N VAL A 121 -1.43 8.85 20.98
CA VAL A 121 -2.43 8.34 21.91
C VAL A 121 -3.08 7.07 21.35
N GLN A 122 -3.53 7.10 20.11
CA GLN A 122 -4.19 5.96 19.48
C GLN A 122 -3.22 4.80 19.25
N ARG A 123 -2.04 5.08 18.68
CA ARG A 123 -1.02 4.06 18.45
C ARG A 123 -0.57 3.37 19.74
N ARG A 124 -0.38 4.10 20.81
CA ARG A 124 0.03 3.56 22.11
C ARG A 124 -1.02 2.63 22.71
N THR A 125 -2.29 2.87 22.39
CA THR A 125 -3.40 2.02 22.85
C THR A 125 -3.37 0.65 22.18
N VAL A 126 -3.06 0.58 20.88
CA VAL A 126 -3.11 -0.68 20.10
C VAL A 126 -1.77 -1.41 20.05
N ALA A 127 -0.64 -0.70 20.14
CA ALA A 127 0.69 -1.26 19.98
C ALA A 127 1.00 -2.47 20.90
N PRO A 128 0.57 -2.53 22.18
CA PRO A 128 0.83 -3.68 23.03
C PRO A 128 0.23 -4.99 22.53
N ILE A 129 -0.89 -4.94 21.80
CA ILE A 129 -1.60 -6.11 21.28
C ILE A 129 -0.74 -6.83 20.22
N VAL A 130 -0.10 -6.06 19.37
CA VAL A 130 0.74 -6.57 18.25
C VAL A 130 2.24 -6.57 18.57
N ALA A 131 2.62 -6.30 19.81
CA ALA A 131 4.02 -6.36 20.25
C ALA A 131 4.54 -7.81 20.22
N SER A 132 5.85 -7.98 19.96
CA SER A 132 6.48 -9.29 19.84
C SER A 132 6.18 -10.26 21.00
N PRO A 133 6.17 -9.82 22.28
CA PRO A 133 5.80 -10.73 23.39
C PRO A 133 4.35 -11.23 23.32
N SER A 134 3.43 -10.40 22.84
CA SER A 134 2.02 -10.76 22.66
C SER A 134 1.83 -11.72 21.49
N LEU A 135 2.48 -11.45 20.37
CA LEU A 135 2.46 -12.33 19.19
C LEU A 135 3.11 -13.70 19.50
N SER A 136 4.20 -13.72 20.27
CA SER A 136 4.85 -14.97 20.68
C SER A 136 3.92 -15.87 21.49
N LYS A 137 3.04 -15.30 22.33
CA LYS A 137 2.02 -16.08 23.07
C LYS A 137 0.96 -16.69 22.16
N MET A 138 0.76 -16.12 20.97
CA MET A 138 -0.21 -16.61 20.00
C MET A 138 0.35 -17.67 19.05
N SER A 139 1.64 -17.99 19.12
CA SER A 139 2.29 -18.89 18.16
C SER A 139 1.67 -20.29 18.10
N GLU A 140 1.24 -20.84 19.23
CA GLU A 140 0.53 -22.13 19.26
C GLU A 140 -0.84 -22.03 18.60
N LEU A 141 -1.62 -21.01 18.92
CA LEU A 141 -2.92 -20.75 18.32
C LEU A 141 -2.81 -20.54 16.79
N ILE A 142 -1.79 -19.79 16.34
CA ILE A 142 -1.53 -19.58 14.91
C ILE A 142 -1.25 -20.92 14.23
N ARG A 143 -0.42 -21.77 14.84
CA ARG A 143 -0.08 -23.10 14.32
C ARG A 143 -1.31 -24.00 14.24
N GLU A 144 -2.10 -24.06 15.28
CA GLU A 144 -3.34 -24.85 15.34
C GLU A 144 -4.32 -24.43 14.23
N ARG A 145 -4.54 -23.13 14.09
CA ARG A 145 -5.43 -22.60 13.04
C ARG A 145 -4.89 -22.83 11.64
N THR A 146 -3.59 -22.68 11.45
CA THR A 146 -2.94 -22.99 10.18
C THR A 146 -3.14 -24.45 9.81
N GLN A 147 -2.92 -25.36 10.76
CA GLN A 147 -3.15 -26.79 10.56
C GLN A 147 -4.61 -27.06 10.22
N TYR A 148 -5.55 -26.51 10.98
CA TYR A 148 -6.99 -26.65 10.72
C TYR A 148 -7.37 -26.22 9.29
N VAL A 149 -6.87 -25.05 8.87
CA VAL A 149 -7.15 -24.54 7.52
C VAL A 149 -6.54 -25.46 6.46
N LEU A 150 -5.28 -25.88 6.60
CA LEU A 150 -4.63 -26.76 5.64
C LEU A 150 -5.26 -28.15 5.59
N ASP A 151 -5.72 -28.69 6.71
CA ASP A 151 -6.41 -29.98 6.75
C ASP A 151 -7.82 -29.91 6.12
N SER A 152 -8.39 -28.70 5.98
CA SER A 152 -9.73 -28.48 5.39
C SER A 152 -9.73 -28.29 3.87
N VAL A 153 -8.57 -28.09 3.25
CA VAL A 153 -8.52 -27.88 1.79
C VAL A 153 -8.72 -29.17 1.01
N PRO A 154 -9.31 -29.13 -0.20
CA PRO A 154 -9.51 -30.30 -1.03
C PRO A 154 -8.18 -30.97 -1.40
N ILE A 155 -8.18 -32.31 -1.48
CA ILE A 155 -7.02 -33.11 -1.90
C ILE A 155 -7.25 -33.57 -3.34
N ASN A 156 -6.25 -33.35 -4.20
CA ASN A 156 -6.28 -33.70 -5.64
C ASN A 156 -7.36 -32.94 -6.46
N GLU A 157 -7.79 -31.79 -5.97
CA GLU A 157 -8.71 -30.89 -6.65
C GLU A 157 -8.11 -29.49 -6.72
N GLU A 158 -8.44 -28.74 -7.78
CA GLU A 158 -8.10 -27.33 -7.89
C GLU A 158 -9.01 -26.50 -6.98
N PHE A 159 -8.44 -25.55 -6.26
CA PHE A 159 -9.19 -24.63 -5.41
C PHE A 159 -8.54 -23.25 -5.36
N ASP A 160 -9.32 -22.25 -4.98
CA ASP A 160 -8.81 -20.91 -4.74
C ASP A 160 -8.08 -20.83 -3.39
N TRP A 161 -6.74 -20.71 -3.47
CA TRP A 161 -5.89 -20.58 -2.29
C TRP A 161 -6.19 -19.34 -1.47
N VAL A 162 -6.50 -18.22 -2.15
CA VAL A 162 -6.77 -16.96 -1.46
C VAL A 162 -8.03 -17.10 -0.60
N ASP A 163 -9.10 -17.63 -1.17
CA ASP A 163 -10.36 -17.84 -0.43
C ASP A 163 -10.21 -18.88 0.68
N LYS A 164 -9.65 -20.05 0.37
CA LYS A 164 -9.64 -21.20 1.29
C LYS A 164 -8.57 -21.11 2.38
N VAL A 165 -7.45 -20.44 2.10
CA VAL A 165 -6.32 -20.41 3.02
C VAL A 165 -6.04 -18.99 3.50
N SER A 166 -5.76 -18.05 2.59
CA SER A 166 -5.29 -16.72 3.00
C SER A 166 -6.36 -15.93 3.75
N ILE A 167 -7.56 -15.83 3.20
CA ILE A 167 -8.68 -15.12 3.83
C ILE A 167 -9.10 -15.83 5.11
N GLU A 168 -9.21 -17.16 5.07
CA GLU A 168 -9.67 -17.94 6.21
C GLU A 168 -8.74 -17.77 7.42
N LEU A 169 -7.45 -17.99 7.24
CA LEU A 169 -6.47 -17.86 8.32
C LEU A 169 -6.38 -16.42 8.84
N THR A 170 -6.34 -15.44 7.94
CA THR A 170 -6.23 -14.02 8.32
C THR A 170 -7.44 -13.58 9.13
N THR A 171 -8.65 -13.91 8.67
CA THR A 171 -9.89 -13.50 9.37
C THR A 171 -10.05 -14.21 10.71
N MET A 172 -9.62 -15.47 10.84
CA MET A 172 -9.54 -16.16 12.14
C MET A 172 -8.65 -15.42 13.13
N MET A 173 -7.49 -14.94 12.67
CA MET A 173 -6.56 -14.21 13.53
C MET A 173 -7.07 -12.81 13.88
N LEU A 174 -7.65 -12.09 12.91
CA LEU A 174 -8.25 -10.77 13.14
C LEU A 174 -9.42 -10.86 14.14
N ALA A 175 -10.29 -11.86 14.00
CA ALA A 175 -11.39 -12.07 14.93
C ALA A 175 -10.88 -12.25 16.36
N THR A 176 -9.75 -12.95 16.54
CA THR A 176 -9.13 -13.09 17.88
C THR A 176 -8.52 -11.78 18.38
N LEU A 177 -7.82 -11.05 17.52
CA LEU A 177 -7.16 -9.79 17.91
C LEU A 177 -8.16 -8.70 18.31
N PHE A 178 -9.34 -8.70 17.67
CA PHE A 178 -10.38 -7.69 17.89
C PHE A 178 -11.49 -8.16 18.84
N ASP A 179 -11.39 -9.38 19.38
CA ASP A 179 -12.49 -10.01 20.14
C ASP A 179 -13.83 -9.96 19.37
N PHE A 180 -13.75 -10.24 18.07
CA PHE A 180 -14.87 -10.18 17.14
C PHE A 180 -15.55 -11.56 17.04
N PRO A 181 -16.89 -11.63 16.90
CA PRO A 181 -17.60 -12.90 16.75
C PRO A 181 -17.01 -13.76 15.63
N PHE A 182 -16.61 -14.98 15.99
CA PHE A 182 -15.85 -15.85 15.10
C PHE A 182 -16.67 -16.28 13.88
N GLU A 183 -17.96 -16.48 14.04
CA GLU A 183 -18.92 -16.79 12.99
C GLU A 183 -19.04 -15.67 11.95
N ASP A 184 -18.81 -14.44 12.36
CA ASP A 184 -18.91 -13.25 11.52
C ASP A 184 -17.59 -12.81 10.88
N ARG A 185 -16.49 -13.52 11.13
CA ARG A 185 -15.13 -13.13 10.73
C ARG A 185 -14.98 -12.76 9.24
N ARG A 186 -15.75 -13.39 8.35
CA ARG A 186 -15.73 -13.09 6.92
C ARG A 186 -16.28 -11.70 6.58
N LYS A 187 -17.02 -11.06 7.48
CA LYS A 187 -17.43 -9.67 7.32
C LYS A 187 -16.23 -8.73 7.33
N LEU A 188 -15.14 -9.09 8.05
CA LEU A 188 -13.90 -8.30 8.10
C LEU A 188 -13.27 -8.16 6.72
N THR A 189 -13.23 -9.25 5.93
CA THR A 189 -12.75 -9.19 4.53
C THR A 189 -13.60 -8.26 3.70
N ARG A 190 -14.93 -8.43 3.74
CA ARG A 190 -15.85 -7.60 2.96
C ARG A 190 -15.71 -6.11 3.31
N TRP A 191 -15.58 -5.79 4.59
CA TRP A 191 -15.40 -4.40 5.02
C TRP A 191 -14.05 -3.83 4.56
N SER A 192 -12.99 -4.64 4.62
CA SER A 192 -11.70 -4.27 4.07
C SER A 192 -11.79 -3.97 2.57
N ASP A 193 -12.41 -4.87 1.80
CA ASP A 193 -12.56 -4.71 0.35
C ASP A 193 -13.33 -3.43 0.01
N VAL A 194 -14.45 -3.18 0.69
CA VAL A 194 -15.26 -1.95 0.48
C VAL A 194 -14.46 -0.70 0.86
N THR A 195 -13.67 -0.75 1.93
CA THR A 195 -12.91 0.41 2.41
C THR A 195 -11.73 0.74 1.49
N THR A 196 -11.19 -0.27 0.82
CA THR A 196 -10.03 -0.12 -0.09
C THR A 196 -10.42 -0.09 -1.57
N ALA A 197 -11.69 -0.32 -1.89
CA ALA A 197 -12.20 -0.12 -3.24
C ALA A 197 -12.07 1.36 -3.62
N GLY A 198 -11.60 1.62 -4.83
CA GLY A 198 -11.64 2.96 -5.40
C GLY A 198 -13.08 3.44 -5.59
N PRO A 199 -13.31 4.72 -5.81
CA PRO A 199 -14.61 5.22 -6.24
C PRO A 199 -14.99 4.54 -7.57
N GLU A 200 -16.16 3.91 -7.59
CA GLU A 200 -16.79 3.40 -8.82
C GLU A 200 -17.39 4.55 -9.60
#